data_768d36a0d6a89be447a06e2f07c194e9
#
_entry.id   768d36a0d6a89be447a06e2f07c194e9
#
_cell.length_a   1.000
_cell.length_b   1.000
_cell.length_c   1.000
_cell.angle_alpha   90.00
_cell.angle_beta   90.00
_cell.angle_gamma   90.00
#
_symmetry.space_group_name_H-M   'P 1'
#
loop_
_entity.id
_entity.type
_entity.pdbx_description
1 polymer ?
#
loop_
_entity_poly.entity_id
_entity_poly.type
_entity_poly.pdbx_seq_one_letter_code
_entity_poly.pdbx_strand_id
1 'polypeptide(L)'
;MVIVVCRTMAAFPISRGPLLILSILIITAFVLRAFLSVPSASSLGSQRQITMLTFNIWYPSVKMKERMNALGEIVQNLKPDILTFQEVTLDNLALLRRQHWFDRYNVVPPDPELEIRKHEGKHFVVILTVYPVDKWFIYPLKNSPVYHRKLVRAETKSAVSSNVRFVIATTHLVHAASNTQKRELQLKETLKVLSGYKNVCVMGDMNINEGKFKADGEVVLPYSWSDAWLSLPGNKVSNGNTWDQSRNAFASMQSNTNTTKIYKARVDRVFCKLSDFKVKEMRIVGNESTKSGVLPSDHFGLFTIIELSSRKTQHKKTSAVTEVFFKRSPDRRKLINQNDEKS
;
A
#
# COMPACT_ATOMS: atom_id res chain seq x y z
N MET A 1 -43.23 57.23 -43.08
CA MET A 1 -43.16 56.79 -44.49
C MET A 1 -41.70 56.35 -44.72
N VAL A 2 -41.43 55.12 -44.62
CA VAL A 2 -40.09 54.56 -44.82
C VAL A 2 -40.26 53.30 -45.68
N ILE A 3 -39.61 53.31 -46.80
CA ILE A 3 -39.70 52.28 -47.82
C ILE A 3 -38.67 51.17 -47.49
N VAL A 4 -39.17 49.93 -47.43
CA VAL A 4 -38.38 48.73 -47.27
C VAL A 4 -37.96 48.23 -48.65
N VAL A 5 -36.66 48.13 -48.90
CA VAL A 5 -36.13 47.47 -50.12
C VAL A 5 -35.63 46.08 -49.71
N CYS A 6 -36.37 45.05 -50.16
CA CYS A 6 -35.96 43.69 -50.10
C CYS A 6 -34.97 43.39 -51.24
N ARG A 7 -33.72 42.94 -50.86
CA ARG A 7 -32.79 42.28 -51.77
C ARG A 7 -32.71 40.82 -51.48
N THR A 8 -33.23 40.02 -52.35
CA THR A 8 -33.06 38.57 -52.40
C THR A 8 -31.62 38.20 -52.72
N MET A 9 -30.94 37.54 -51.81
CA MET A 9 -29.69 36.83 -52.11
C MET A 9 -29.99 35.34 -52.30
N ALA A 10 -29.59 34.85 -53.50
CA ALA A 10 -29.70 33.48 -53.89
C ALA A 10 -28.80 32.57 -52.97
N ALA A 11 -29.38 31.56 -52.39
CA ALA A 11 -28.66 30.53 -51.60
C ALA A 11 -28.03 29.54 -52.60
N PHE A 12 -26.70 29.38 -52.52
CA PHE A 12 -26.00 28.27 -53.15
C PHE A 12 -26.14 27.04 -52.21
N PRO A 13 -26.47 25.83 -52.73
CA PRO A 13 -26.53 24.63 -51.91
C PRO A 13 -25.11 24.13 -51.62
N ILE A 14 -24.66 24.29 -50.40
CA ILE A 14 -23.44 23.64 -49.89
C ILE A 14 -23.77 22.15 -49.70
N SER A 15 -23.17 21.29 -50.55
CA SER A 15 -23.29 19.85 -50.40
C SER A 15 -22.65 19.38 -49.08
N ARG A 16 -23.48 19.03 -48.12
CA ARG A 16 -23.06 18.54 -46.79
C ARG A 16 -22.60 17.07 -46.76
N GLY A 17 -22.51 16.42 -47.93
CA GLY A 17 -22.22 14.98 -48.03
C GLY A 17 -20.84 14.53 -47.52
N PRO A 18 -19.71 15.10 -47.94
CA PRO A 18 -18.39 14.56 -47.60
C PRO A 18 -17.98 14.77 -46.14
N LEU A 19 -18.43 15.84 -45.48
CA LEU A 19 -18.14 16.09 -44.07
C LEU A 19 -18.89 15.12 -43.13
N LEU A 20 -20.11 14.75 -43.47
CA LEU A 20 -20.90 13.80 -42.67
C LEU A 20 -20.32 12.38 -42.75
N ILE A 21 -19.88 11.96 -43.95
CA ILE A 21 -19.24 10.66 -44.16
C ILE A 21 -17.91 10.56 -43.41
N LEU A 22 -17.10 11.63 -43.43
CA LEU A 22 -15.83 11.68 -42.71
C LEU A 22 -16.03 11.60 -41.19
N SER A 23 -17.04 12.29 -40.64
CA SER A 23 -17.40 12.24 -39.21
C SER A 23 -17.87 10.87 -38.79
N ILE A 24 -18.69 10.19 -39.61
CA ILE A 24 -19.16 8.83 -39.35
C ILE A 24 -17.99 7.82 -39.37
N LEU A 25 -17.06 7.98 -40.34
CA LEU A 25 -15.88 7.11 -40.43
C LEU A 25 -14.91 7.30 -39.24
N ILE A 26 -14.75 8.52 -38.74
CA ILE A 26 -13.93 8.81 -37.57
C ILE A 26 -14.58 8.23 -36.31
N ILE A 27 -15.90 8.38 -36.14
CA ILE A 27 -16.63 7.82 -34.98
C ILE A 27 -16.61 6.29 -35.03
N THR A 28 -16.84 5.69 -36.21
CA THR A 28 -16.75 4.20 -36.32
C THR A 28 -15.35 3.69 -36.11
N ALA A 29 -14.30 4.41 -36.56
CA ALA A 29 -12.92 4.02 -36.29
C ALA A 29 -12.57 4.15 -34.78
N PHE A 30 -13.08 5.16 -34.08
CA PHE A 30 -12.91 5.29 -32.61
C PHE A 30 -13.67 4.21 -31.85
N VAL A 31 -14.91 3.91 -32.23
CA VAL A 31 -15.72 2.84 -31.61
C VAL A 31 -15.10 1.48 -31.90
N LEU A 32 -14.65 1.23 -33.12
CA LEU A 32 -13.97 -0.03 -33.49
C LEU A 32 -12.63 -0.18 -32.75
N ARG A 33 -11.89 0.91 -32.55
CA ARG A 33 -10.65 0.90 -31.78
C ARG A 33 -10.89 0.69 -30.30
N ALA A 34 -12.00 1.19 -29.74
CA ALA A 34 -12.43 0.93 -28.38
C ALA A 34 -12.85 -0.54 -28.17
N PHE A 35 -13.51 -1.15 -29.18
CA PHE A 35 -13.88 -2.56 -29.16
C PHE A 35 -12.66 -3.51 -29.39
N LEU A 36 -11.66 -3.08 -30.18
CA LEU A 36 -10.44 -3.86 -30.42
C LEU A 36 -9.42 -3.72 -29.29
N SER A 37 -9.56 -2.73 -28.40
CA SER A 37 -8.72 -2.55 -27.21
C SER A 37 -9.27 -3.22 -25.96
N VAL A 38 -10.46 -3.83 -26.02
CA VAL A 38 -10.92 -4.73 -24.96
C VAL A 38 -10.13 -6.05 -25.12
N PRO A 39 -9.22 -6.41 -24.20
CA PRO A 39 -8.55 -7.70 -24.26
C PRO A 39 -9.63 -8.77 -24.29
N SER A 40 -9.58 -9.64 -25.29
CA SER A 40 -10.52 -10.75 -25.39
C SER A 40 -10.41 -11.57 -24.09
N ALA A 41 -11.55 -11.98 -23.54
CA ALA A 41 -11.60 -12.80 -22.31
C ALA A 41 -10.77 -14.11 -22.43
N SER A 42 -10.32 -14.49 -23.62
CA SER A 42 -9.46 -15.62 -23.90
C SER A 42 -7.96 -15.36 -23.67
N SER A 43 -7.51 -14.11 -23.52
CA SER A 43 -6.12 -13.76 -23.16
C SER A 43 -5.88 -13.62 -21.65
N LEU A 44 -6.92 -13.69 -20.81
CA LEU A 44 -6.79 -13.92 -19.39
C LEU A 44 -6.45 -15.40 -19.14
N GLY A 45 -5.31 -15.85 -19.62
CA GLY A 45 -4.66 -17.04 -19.08
C GLY A 45 -4.67 -16.85 -17.58
N SER A 46 -5.28 -17.77 -16.83
CA SER A 46 -5.61 -17.64 -15.41
C SER A 46 -4.42 -17.06 -14.65
N GLN A 47 -4.44 -15.76 -14.37
CA GLN A 47 -3.44 -15.08 -13.57
C GLN A 47 -3.50 -15.74 -12.19
N ARG A 48 -2.59 -16.66 -11.91
CA ARG A 48 -2.58 -17.44 -10.66
C ARG A 48 -1.94 -16.68 -9.50
N GLN A 49 -1.50 -15.45 -9.73
CA GLN A 49 -0.71 -14.66 -8.80
C GLN A 49 -1.33 -13.27 -8.62
N ILE A 50 -1.15 -12.71 -7.41
CA ILE A 50 -1.43 -11.32 -7.09
C ILE A 50 -0.11 -10.69 -6.63
N THR A 51 0.25 -9.58 -7.24
CA THR A 51 1.45 -8.82 -6.89
C THR A 51 1.09 -7.58 -6.08
N MET A 52 1.81 -7.37 -4.98
CA MET A 52 1.51 -6.30 -4.02
C MET A 52 2.77 -5.52 -3.69
N LEU A 53 2.64 -4.21 -3.49
CA LEU A 53 3.70 -3.33 -3.01
C LEU A 53 3.18 -2.47 -1.86
N THR A 54 3.86 -2.47 -0.72
CA THR A 54 3.64 -1.49 0.35
C THR A 54 4.84 -0.58 0.49
N PHE A 55 4.57 0.71 0.74
CA PHE A 55 5.62 1.72 0.87
C PHE A 55 5.16 2.85 1.80
N ASN A 56 5.89 3.12 2.89
CA ASN A 56 5.82 4.41 3.56
C ASN A 56 6.57 5.43 2.68
N ILE A 57 5.85 6.44 2.15
CA ILE A 57 6.39 7.37 1.14
C ILE A 57 6.99 8.65 1.73
N TRP A 58 7.02 8.74 3.07
CA TRP A 58 7.64 9.81 3.84
C TRP A 58 7.06 11.20 3.55
N TYR A 59 6.25 11.72 4.45
CA TYR A 59 5.46 12.96 4.27
C TYR A 59 6.27 14.26 4.12
N PRO A 60 7.52 14.44 4.65
CA PRO A 60 8.25 15.69 4.54
C PRO A 60 8.54 16.13 3.10
N SER A 61 8.62 17.44 2.89
CA SER A 61 8.81 18.05 1.56
C SER A 61 10.21 17.90 0.97
N VAL A 62 11.17 17.35 1.73
CA VAL A 62 12.57 17.16 1.31
C VAL A 62 12.62 16.34 0.01
N LYS A 63 13.10 16.95 -1.07
CA LYS A 63 13.19 16.34 -2.42
C LYS A 63 11.92 15.57 -2.82
N MET A 64 10.74 16.05 -2.40
CA MET A 64 9.49 15.30 -2.56
C MET A 64 9.18 14.95 -4.02
N LYS A 65 9.42 15.90 -4.95
CA LYS A 65 9.19 15.67 -6.39
C LYS A 65 10.08 14.55 -6.93
N GLU A 66 11.37 14.60 -6.63
CA GLU A 66 12.36 13.60 -7.06
C GLU A 66 12.05 12.24 -6.44
N ARG A 67 11.69 12.20 -5.15
CA ARG A 67 11.29 10.98 -4.45
C ARG A 67 10.03 10.35 -5.05
N MET A 68 9.01 11.15 -5.34
CA MET A 68 7.79 10.63 -5.98
C MET A 68 8.04 10.16 -7.42
N ASN A 69 8.98 10.77 -8.15
CA ASN A 69 9.43 10.26 -9.44
C ASN A 69 10.15 8.91 -9.28
N ALA A 70 11.07 8.79 -8.31
CA ALA A 70 11.74 7.53 -7.99
C ALA A 70 10.77 6.41 -7.63
N LEU A 71 9.75 6.72 -6.82
CA LEU A 71 8.67 5.78 -6.50
C LEU A 71 7.90 5.36 -7.75
N GLY A 72 7.60 6.32 -8.64
CA GLY A 72 6.92 6.05 -9.91
C GLY A 72 7.71 5.13 -10.82
N GLU A 73 9.03 5.28 -10.91
CA GLU A 73 9.89 4.36 -11.66
C GLU A 73 9.79 2.92 -11.12
N ILE A 74 9.78 2.76 -9.78
CA ILE A 74 9.60 1.45 -9.15
C ILE A 74 8.23 0.85 -9.52
N VAL A 75 7.15 1.64 -9.41
CA VAL A 75 5.80 1.18 -9.74
C VAL A 75 5.69 0.81 -11.23
N GLN A 76 6.27 1.60 -12.14
CA GLN A 76 6.26 1.30 -13.58
C GLN A 76 7.04 0.04 -13.93
N ASN A 77 8.15 -0.23 -13.25
CA ASN A 77 8.97 -1.41 -13.47
C ASN A 77 8.31 -2.68 -12.91
N LEU A 78 7.73 -2.61 -11.71
CA LEU A 78 7.13 -3.75 -11.02
C LEU A 78 5.69 -4.02 -11.45
N LYS A 79 4.94 -3.00 -11.83
CA LYS A 79 3.53 -3.04 -12.22
C LYS A 79 2.66 -3.84 -11.24
N PRO A 80 2.74 -3.59 -9.93
CA PRO A 80 2.00 -4.36 -8.95
C PRO A 80 0.49 -4.24 -9.18
N ASP A 81 -0.24 -5.30 -8.84
CA ASP A 81 -1.71 -5.28 -8.91
C ASP A 81 -2.31 -4.43 -7.79
N ILE A 82 -1.64 -4.40 -6.65
CA ILE A 82 -2.07 -3.67 -5.45
C ILE A 82 -0.90 -2.87 -4.87
N LEU A 83 -1.18 -1.61 -4.56
CA LEU A 83 -0.26 -0.70 -3.87
C LEU A 83 -0.88 -0.26 -2.55
N THR A 84 -0.08 -0.14 -1.51
CA THR A 84 -0.48 0.56 -0.29
C THR A 84 0.58 1.58 0.09
N PHE A 85 0.15 2.81 0.29
CA PHE A 85 1.04 3.89 0.71
C PHE A 85 0.66 4.39 2.10
N GLN A 86 1.67 4.66 2.90
CA GLN A 86 1.56 5.32 4.19
C GLN A 86 2.22 6.70 4.09
N GLU A 87 1.83 7.60 4.97
CA GLU A 87 2.27 9.01 4.99
C GLU A 87 1.88 9.81 3.73
N VAL A 88 0.72 9.49 3.17
CA VAL A 88 0.18 10.21 2.02
C VAL A 88 -0.33 11.59 2.46
N THR A 89 0.23 12.66 1.88
CA THR A 89 -0.19 14.05 2.04
C THR A 89 -0.87 14.55 0.77
N LEU A 90 -1.48 15.73 0.82
CA LEU A 90 -2.05 16.35 -0.38
C LEU A 90 -0.98 16.57 -1.46
N ASP A 91 0.21 17.02 -1.06
CA ASP A 91 1.29 17.37 -2.00
C ASP A 91 1.87 16.13 -2.69
N ASN A 92 2.23 15.09 -1.91
CA ASN A 92 2.79 13.88 -2.54
C ASN A 92 1.74 13.13 -3.36
N LEU A 93 0.46 13.13 -2.95
CA LEU A 93 -0.63 12.54 -3.72
C LEU A 93 -0.83 13.28 -5.06
N ALA A 94 -0.77 14.63 -5.06
CA ALA A 94 -0.86 15.41 -6.28
C ALA A 94 0.28 15.10 -7.27
N LEU A 95 1.50 14.85 -6.77
CA LEU A 95 2.63 14.44 -7.60
C LEU A 95 2.44 13.01 -8.16
N LEU A 96 1.89 12.08 -7.37
CA LEU A 96 1.60 10.72 -7.83
C LEU A 96 0.51 10.69 -8.89
N ARG A 97 -0.55 11.47 -8.72
CA ARG A 97 -1.67 11.56 -9.68
C ARG A 97 -1.26 12.09 -11.07
N ARG A 98 -0.16 12.82 -11.18
CA ARG A 98 0.37 13.31 -12.46
C ARG A 98 1.14 12.25 -13.25
N GLN A 99 1.36 11.07 -12.68
CA GLN A 99 2.13 10.01 -13.31
C GLN A 99 1.21 9.05 -14.06
N HIS A 100 1.56 8.69 -15.29
CA HIS A 100 0.75 7.87 -16.21
C HIS A 100 0.32 6.51 -15.65
N TRP A 101 1.08 5.94 -14.72
CA TRP A 101 0.73 4.66 -14.11
C TRP A 101 -0.44 4.78 -13.13
N PHE A 102 -0.71 5.96 -12.56
CA PHE A 102 -1.70 6.16 -11.51
C PHE A 102 -3.12 5.85 -11.98
N ASP A 103 -3.47 6.21 -13.21
CA ASP A 103 -4.81 6.03 -13.79
C ASP A 103 -5.22 4.56 -13.97
N ARG A 104 -4.25 3.62 -13.84
CA ARG A 104 -4.55 2.18 -13.85
C ARG A 104 -5.26 1.71 -12.61
N TYR A 105 -5.25 2.49 -11.54
CA TYR A 105 -5.64 2.04 -10.22
C TYR A 105 -6.92 2.69 -9.74
N ASN A 106 -7.79 1.88 -9.13
CA ASN A 106 -8.86 2.36 -8.27
C ASN A 106 -8.25 2.77 -6.92
N VAL A 107 -8.56 3.97 -6.46
CA VAL A 107 -8.04 4.52 -5.20
C VAL A 107 -9.02 4.24 -4.06
N VAL A 108 -8.52 3.82 -2.91
CA VAL A 108 -9.34 3.58 -1.71
C VAL A 108 -8.71 4.27 -0.49
N PRO A 109 -9.45 5.16 0.17
CA PRO A 109 -10.81 5.61 -0.15
C PRO A 109 -10.87 6.35 -1.49
N PRO A 110 -12.04 6.45 -2.13
CA PRO A 110 -12.18 7.15 -3.42
C PRO A 110 -11.80 8.64 -3.37
N ASP A 111 -11.99 9.27 -2.22
CA ASP A 111 -11.59 10.66 -1.96
C ASP A 111 -10.58 10.70 -0.79
N PRO A 112 -9.31 10.37 -1.06
CA PRO A 112 -8.28 10.41 -0.02
C PRO A 112 -7.96 11.83 0.44
N GLU A 113 -8.15 12.86 -0.38
CA GLU A 113 -7.97 14.26 -0.01
C GLU A 113 -8.90 14.67 1.11
N LEU A 114 -10.18 14.24 1.05
CA LEU A 114 -11.13 14.49 2.12
C LEU A 114 -10.66 13.84 3.43
N GLU A 115 -10.16 12.62 3.38
CA GLU A 115 -9.65 11.92 4.57
C GLU A 115 -8.38 12.59 5.12
N ILE A 116 -7.48 13.07 4.27
CA ILE A 116 -6.28 13.82 4.69
C ILE A 116 -6.70 15.13 5.39
N ARG A 117 -7.68 15.88 4.83
CA ARG A 117 -8.18 17.13 5.42
C ARG A 117 -8.85 16.91 6.77
N LYS A 118 -9.60 15.83 6.97
CA LYS A 118 -10.18 15.44 8.26
C LYS A 118 -9.13 15.20 9.35
N HIS A 119 -7.88 14.99 8.96
CA HIS A 119 -6.74 14.82 9.87
C HIS A 119 -5.84 16.05 9.92
N GLU A 120 -6.43 17.24 9.76
CA GLU A 120 -5.72 18.52 9.77
C GLU A 120 -4.63 18.59 8.68
N GLY A 121 -4.82 17.87 7.58
CA GLY A 121 -3.89 17.87 6.46
C GLY A 121 -2.57 17.14 6.69
N LYS A 122 -2.40 16.41 7.80
CA LYS A 122 -1.12 15.77 8.14
C LYS A 122 -0.75 14.67 7.14
N HIS A 123 -1.30 13.50 7.29
CA HIS A 123 -1.08 12.39 6.35
C HIS A 123 -2.09 11.27 6.57
N PHE A 124 -2.25 10.42 5.57
CA PHE A 124 -3.19 9.31 5.58
C PHE A 124 -2.55 8.04 5.00
N VAL A 125 -3.32 6.95 4.95
CA VAL A 125 -2.95 5.71 4.27
C VAL A 125 -3.92 5.43 3.13
N VAL A 126 -3.42 4.96 1.98
CA VAL A 126 -4.25 4.68 0.81
C VAL A 126 -3.94 3.30 0.23
N ILE A 127 -4.94 2.72 -0.41
CA ILE A 127 -4.81 1.53 -1.25
C ILE A 127 -5.08 1.93 -2.69
N LEU A 128 -4.25 1.45 -3.61
CA LEU A 128 -4.48 1.53 -5.04
C LEU A 128 -4.54 0.08 -5.56
N THR A 129 -5.54 -0.24 -6.39
CA THR A 129 -5.69 -1.59 -6.93
C THR A 129 -6.20 -1.56 -8.36
N VAL A 130 -5.64 -2.42 -9.22
CA VAL A 130 -6.15 -2.60 -10.59
C VAL A 130 -7.48 -3.36 -10.62
N TYR A 131 -7.83 -4.03 -9.52
CA TYR A 131 -9.07 -4.79 -9.41
C TYR A 131 -10.25 -3.90 -9.06
N PRO A 132 -11.46 -4.20 -9.56
CA PRO A 132 -12.68 -3.57 -9.07
C PRO A 132 -12.85 -3.79 -7.57
N VAL A 133 -13.24 -2.73 -6.87
CA VAL A 133 -13.47 -2.74 -5.42
C VAL A 133 -14.96 -2.90 -5.16
N ASP A 134 -15.35 -4.01 -4.55
CA ASP A 134 -16.76 -4.28 -4.19
C ASP A 134 -17.18 -3.48 -2.95
N LYS A 135 -16.32 -3.45 -1.95
CA LYS A 135 -16.55 -2.76 -0.67
C LYS A 135 -15.23 -2.21 -0.13
N TRP A 136 -15.31 -1.09 0.51
CA TRP A 136 -14.20 -0.53 1.26
C TRP A 136 -14.64 -0.01 2.62
N PHE A 137 -13.70 0.16 3.54
CA PHE A 137 -13.98 0.60 4.89
C PHE A 137 -12.78 1.28 5.52
N ILE A 138 -13.03 2.35 6.28
CA ILE A 138 -12.05 3.00 7.14
C ILE A 138 -12.42 2.71 8.59
N TYR A 139 -11.52 2.12 9.33
CA TYR A 139 -11.70 1.80 10.74
C TYR A 139 -10.72 2.61 11.59
N PRO A 140 -11.21 3.50 12.47
CA PRO A 140 -10.35 4.24 13.39
C PRO A 140 -9.80 3.30 14.45
N LEU A 141 -8.46 3.17 14.52
CA LEU A 141 -7.81 2.37 15.55
C LEU A 141 -7.90 3.08 16.90
N LYS A 142 -8.33 2.37 17.92
CA LYS A 142 -8.33 2.86 19.30
C LYS A 142 -6.87 3.08 19.77
N ASN A 143 -6.69 3.74 20.88
CA ASN A 143 -5.36 4.05 21.41
C ASN A 143 -4.47 4.88 20.46
N SER A 144 -5.09 5.78 19.70
CA SER A 144 -4.45 6.63 18.70
C SER A 144 -4.78 8.12 18.89
N PRO A 145 -4.63 8.69 20.09
CA PRO A 145 -5.18 10.02 20.40
C PRO A 145 -4.50 11.15 19.63
N VAL A 146 -3.23 11.00 19.24
CA VAL A 146 -2.44 12.08 18.63
C VAL A 146 -2.40 11.97 17.11
N TYR A 147 -2.37 10.75 16.57
CA TYR A 147 -2.10 10.51 15.14
C TYR A 147 -3.31 9.98 14.37
N HIS A 148 -4.46 9.80 15.03
CA HIS A 148 -5.70 9.32 14.41
C HIS A 148 -5.49 8.13 13.46
N ARG A 149 -4.69 7.14 13.90
CA ARG A 149 -4.33 5.98 13.06
C ARG A 149 -5.57 5.23 12.60
N LYS A 150 -5.58 4.85 11.34
CA LYS A 150 -6.69 4.18 10.69
C LYS A 150 -6.24 2.87 10.06
N LEU A 151 -7.17 1.93 9.99
CA LEU A 151 -7.10 0.77 9.10
C LEU A 151 -7.98 1.06 7.90
N VAL A 152 -7.42 1.06 6.70
CA VAL A 152 -8.16 1.12 5.44
C VAL A 152 -8.18 -0.28 4.84
N ARG A 153 -9.36 -0.70 4.37
CA ARG A 153 -9.59 -2.03 3.83
C ARG A 153 -10.36 -1.94 2.52
N ALA A 154 -9.99 -2.77 1.54
CA ALA A 154 -10.71 -2.96 0.30
C ALA A 154 -10.98 -4.46 0.08
N GLU A 155 -12.21 -4.79 -0.30
CA GLU A 155 -12.63 -6.12 -0.74
C GLU A 155 -12.67 -6.11 -2.26
N THR A 156 -11.89 -6.98 -2.89
CA THR A 156 -11.82 -7.08 -4.34
C THR A 156 -12.32 -8.44 -4.80
N LYS A 157 -12.95 -8.49 -5.97
CA LYS A 157 -13.10 -9.75 -6.70
C LYS A 157 -11.73 -10.12 -7.22
N SER A 158 -11.25 -11.28 -6.83
CA SER A 158 -9.93 -11.74 -7.29
C SER A 158 -9.94 -11.92 -8.80
N ALA A 159 -8.97 -11.30 -9.49
CA ALA A 159 -8.71 -11.56 -10.90
C ALA A 159 -8.20 -12.99 -11.16
N VAL A 160 -7.76 -13.66 -10.10
CA VAL A 160 -7.16 -15.01 -10.18
C VAL A 160 -8.23 -16.10 -10.26
N SER A 161 -9.44 -15.82 -9.74
CA SER A 161 -10.62 -16.70 -9.84
C SER A 161 -11.85 -15.90 -9.50
N SER A 162 -12.85 -15.93 -10.35
CA SER A 162 -14.13 -15.21 -10.14
C SER A 162 -14.84 -15.57 -8.82
N ASN A 163 -14.47 -16.70 -8.20
CA ASN A 163 -15.09 -17.21 -6.98
C ASN A 163 -14.25 -16.96 -5.71
N VAL A 164 -13.03 -16.42 -5.81
CA VAL A 164 -12.17 -16.19 -4.66
C VAL A 164 -12.13 -14.69 -4.35
N ARG A 165 -12.67 -14.30 -3.20
CA ARG A 165 -12.54 -12.93 -2.69
C ARG A 165 -11.17 -12.76 -2.03
N PHE A 166 -10.55 -11.64 -2.31
CA PHE A 166 -9.32 -11.21 -1.66
C PHE A 166 -9.53 -9.86 -0.99
N VAL A 167 -9.04 -9.75 0.23
CA VAL A 167 -9.11 -8.53 1.01
C VAL A 167 -7.70 -7.97 1.19
N ILE A 168 -7.54 -6.72 0.83
CA ILE A 168 -6.32 -5.96 1.13
C ILE A 168 -6.62 -4.90 2.18
N ALA A 169 -5.72 -4.76 3.13
CA ALA A 169 -5.80 -3.73 4.15
C ALA A 169 -4.44 -3.04 4.32
N THR A 170 -4.47 -1.79 4.77
CA THR A 170 -3.27 -1.03 5.12
C THR A 170 -3.48 -0.22 6.37
N THR A 171 -2.42 -0.06 7.12
CA THR A 171 -2.38 0.80 8.30
C THR A 171 -0.98 1.38 8.50
N HIS A 172 -0.90 2.41 9.35
CA HIS A 172 0.34 2.93 9.87
C HIS A 172 0.18 3.05 11.38
N LEU A 173 0.83 2.17 12.16
CA LEU A 173 0.68 2.15 13.61
C LEU A 173 1.47 3.28 14.27
N VAL A 174 1.18 3.55 15.56
CA VAL A 174 1.88 4.63 16.28
C VAL A 174 3.38 4.35 16.37
N HIS A 175 4.18 5.40 16.15
CA HIS A 175 5.63 5.34 16.30
C HIS A 175 6.08 5.57 17.75
N ALA A 176 7.38 5.63 17.99
CA ALA A 176 8.11 5.83 19.23
C ALA A 176 8.14 4.60 20.17
N ALA A 177 9.26 4.41 20.83
CA ALA A 177 9.50 3.28 21.74
C ALA A 177 8.53 3.28 22.93
N SER A 178 8.14 4.47 23.44
CA SER A 178 7.16 4.62 24.53
C SER A 178 5.75 4.11 24.19
N ASN A 179 5.45 3.90 22.91
CA ASN A 179 4.13 3.48 22.43
C ASN A 179 4.01 1.96 22.14
N THR A 180 4.96 1.14 22.60
CA THR A 180 4.95 -0.33 22.40
C THR A 180 3.60 -0.96 22.74
N GLN A 181 3.06 -0.67 23.92
CA GLN A 181 1.77 -1.22 24.34
C GLN A 181 0.61 -0.77 23.44
N LYS A 182 0.62 0.49 22.99
CA LYS A 182 -0.40 0.99 22.07
C LYS A 182 -0.31 0.31 20.70
N ARG A 183 0.91 0.09 20.17
CA ARG A 183 1.11 -0.67 18.93
C ARG A 183 0.59 -2.09 19.03
N GLU A 184 0.87 -2.77 20.14
CA GLU A 184 0.36 -4.11 20.41
C GLU A 184 -1.18 -4.15 20.36
N LEU A 185 -1.84 -3.19 21.05
CA LEU A 185 -3.30 -3.08 21.05
C LEU A 185 -3.84 -2.77 19.65
N GLN A 186 -3.20 -1.85 18.90
CA GLN A 186 -3.58 -1.51 17.54
C GLN A 186 -3.41 -2.70 16.59
N LEU A 187 -2.34 -3.48 16.73
CA LEU A 187 -2.15 -4.70 15.93
C LEU A 187 -3.22 -5.74 16.26
N LYS A 188 -3.48 -6.01 17.54
CA LYS A 188 -4.57 -6.91 17.99
C LYS A 188 -5.91 -6.51 17.40
N GLU A 189 -6.24 -5.22 17.47
CA GLU A 189 -7.48 -4.68 16.94
C GLU A 189 -7.56 -4.84 15.41
N THR A 190 -6.48 -4.52 14.70
CA THR A 190 -6.36 -4.69 13.24
C THR A 190 -6.64 -6.14 12.83
N LEU A 191 -5.95 -7.10 13.44
CA LEU A 191 -6.12 -8.51 13.11
C LEU A 191 -7.51 -9.05 13.50
N LYS A 192 -8.09 -8.54 14.60
CA LYS A 192 -9.46 -8.87 15.02
C LYS A 192 -10.49 -8.40 14.00
N VAL A 193 -10.41 -7.15 13.54
CA VAL A 193 -11.31 -6.59 12.50
C VAL A 193 -11.23 -7.39 11.20
N LEU A 194 -10.06 -7.93 10.87
CA LEU A 194 -9.82 -8.69 9.65
C LEU A 194 -10.04 -10.21 9.82
N SER A 195 -10.32 -10.69 11.01
CA SER A 195 -10.35 -12.14 11.33
C SER A 195 -11.43 -12.93 10.58
N GLY A 196 -12.53 -12.29 10.16
CA GLY A 196 -13.63 -12.94 9.43
C GLY A 196 -13.32 -13.30 7.98
N TYR A 197 -12.22 -12.78 7.42
CA TYR A 197 -11.86 -13.03 6.01
C TYR A 197 -11.00 -14.29 5.87
N LYS A 198 -11.24 -15.05 4.78
CA LYS A 198 -10.45 -16.26 4.46
C LYS A 198 -9.11 -15.93 3.78
N ASN A 199 -9.14 -14.90 2.93
CA ASN A 199 -7.96 -14.45 2.21
C ASN A 199 -7.81 -12.95 2.42
N VAL A 200 -6.88 -12.56 3.27
CA VAL A 200 -6.60 -11.16 3.60
C VAL A 200 -5.11 -10.97 3.85
N CYS A 201 -4.58 -9.87 3.32
CA CYS A 201 -3.28 -9.34 3.72
C CYS A 201 -3.47 -7.93 4.28
N VAL A 202 -2.85 -7.66 5.42
CA VAL A 202 -2.65 -6.30 5.94
C VAL A 202 -1.18 -5.96 5.83
N MET A 203 -0.91 -4.82 5.20
CA MET A 203 0.45 -4.37 4.96
C MET A 203 0.60 -2.88 5.22
N GLY A 204 1.82 -2.46 5.59
CA GLY A 204 2.13 -1.08 5.90
C GLY A 204 3.20 -0.94 6.96
N ASP A 205 3.38 0.29 7.42
CA ASP A 205 4.30 0.62 8.49
C ASP A 205 3.70 0.30 9.86
N MET A 206 4.11 -0.82 10.40
CA MET A 206 3.66 -1.27 11.73
C MET A 206 4.46 -0.65 12.86
N ASN A 207 5.55 0.07 12.56
CA ASN A 207 6.45 0.65 13.55
C ASN A 207 6.96 -0.35 14.60
N ILE A 208 6.86 -1.66 14.33
CA ILE A 208 7.30 -2.73 15.21
C ILE A 208 8.78 -2.98 14.99
N ASN A 209 9.58 -2.73 16.01
CA ASN A 209 11.02 -2.92 15.98
C ASN A 209 11.41 -4.22 16.69
N GLU A 210 11.70 -5.26 15.92
CA GLU A 210 12.30 -6.50 16.39
C GLU A 210 13.81 -6.46 16.13
N GLY A 211 14.63 -6.67 17.09
CA GLY A 211 16.08 -6.68 16.88
C GLY A 211 16.84 -6.50 18.18
N LYS A 212 18.13 -6.23 18.09
CA LYS A 212 19.03 -6.08 19.24
C LYS A 212 18.61 -4.95 20.21
N PHE A 213 17.86 -3.97 19.71
CA PHE A 213 17.29 -2.86 20.48
C PHE A 213 15.76 -2.99 20.61
N LYS A 214 15.27 -4.20 20.76
CA LYS A 214 13.85 -4.55 20.80
C LYS A 214 13.08 -3.75 21.85
N ALA A 215 12.39 -2.71 21.41
CA ALA A 215 11.36 -2.10 22.25
C ALA A 215 10.12 -2.98 22.33
N ASP A 216 9.76 -3.64 21.23
CA ASP A 216 8.49 -4.33 21.05
C ASP A 216 8.56 -5.86 21.25
N GLY A 217 9.77 -6.44 21.26
CA GLY A 217 9.91 -7.90 21.37
C GLY A 217 9.49 -8.65 20.09
N GLU A 218 9.23 -9.93 20.22
CA GLU A 218 8.78 -10.79 19.13
C GLU A 218 7.26 -10.69 18.95
N VAL A 219 6.80 -10.50 17.70
CA VAL A 219 5.37 -10.48 17.38
C VAL A 219 4.83 -11.91 17.32
N VAL A 220 3.88 -12.22 18.18
CA VAL A 220 3.14 -13.48 18.13
C VAL A 220 1.80 -13.25 17.45
N LEU A 221 1.64 -13.87 16.28
CA LEU A 221 0.41 -13.77 15.49
C LEU A 221 -0.58 -14.90 15.87
N PRO A 222 -1.90 -14.68 15.71
CA PRO A 222 -2.88 -15.75 15.82
C PRO A 222 -2.57 -16.88 14.83
N TYR A 223 -2.93 -18.11 15.18
CA TYR A 223 -2.59 -19.34 14.44
C TYR A 223 -2.83 -19.28 12.92
N SER A 224 -3.87 -18.59 12.48
CA SER A 224 -4.21 -18.49 11.05
C SER A 224 -3.47 -17.37 10.31
N TRP A 225 -2.68 -16.57 11.00
CA TRP A 225 -1.92 -15.47 10.44
C TRP A 225 -0.43 -15.81 10.33
N SER A 226 0.21 -15.29 9.31
CA SER A 226 1.65 -15.40 9.11
C SER A 226 2.26 -14.04 8.77
N ASP A 227 3.49 -13.83 9.20
CA ASP A 227 4.36 -12.78 8.66
C ASP A 227 4.90 -13.29 7.32
N ALA A 228 4.54 -12.62 6.24
CA ALA A 228 4.88 -13.04 4.88
C ALA A 228 6.39 -13.10 4.65
N TRP A 229 7.15 -12.18 5.25
CA TRP A 229 8.61 -12.20 5.18
C TRP A 229 9.20 -13.47 5.80
N LEU A 230 8.79 -13.77 7.03
CA LEU A 230 9.31 -14.89 7.80
C LEU A 230 8.78 -16.25 7.33
N SER A 231 7.73 -16.28 6.49
CA SER A 231 7.19 -17.51 5.91
C SER A 231 8.03 -18.07 4.75
N LEU A 232 8.99 -17.29 4.25
CA LEU A 232 9.83 -17.66 3.12
C LEU A 232 11.20 -18.19 3.56
N PRO A 233 11.72 -19.25 2.91
CA PRO A 233 13.06 -19.75 3.19
C PRO A 233 14.14 -18.69 3.00
N GLY A 234 15.09 -18.62 3.94
CA GLY A 234 16.21 -17.66 3.87
C GLY A 234 15.90 -16.27 4.43
N ASN A 235 14.62 -15.92 4.60
CA ASN A 235 14.23 -14.65 5.19
C ASN A 235 14.24 -14.73 6.73
N LYS A 236 14.85 -13.72 7.35
CA LYS A 236 15.04 -13.61 8.79
C LYS A 236 14.70 -12.19 9.24
N VAL A 237 14.47 -11.98 10.52
CA VAL A 237 14.30 -10.64 11.10
C VAL A 237 15.50 -9.74 10.73
N SER A 238 16.70 -10.27 10.75
CA SER A 238 17.94 -9.51 10.57
C SER A 238 18.18 -9.01 9.14
N ASN A 239 17.58 -9.63 8.11
CA ASN A 239 17.76 -9.26 6.71
C ASN A 239 16.52 -8.56 6.10
N GLY A 240 15.48 -8.31 6.89
CA GLY A 240 14.25 -7.67 6.48
C GLY A 240 14.12 -6.19 6.83
N ASN A 241 15.24 -5.50 7.12
CA ASN A 241 15.18 -4.10 7.54
C ASN A 241 14.66 -3.19 6.43
N THR A 242 13.55 -2.52 6.69
CA THR A 242 12.94 -1.55 5.77
C THR A 242 13.27 -0.11 6.14
N TRP A 243 13.78 0.13 7.34
CA TRP A 243 14.34 1.38 7.79
C TRP A 243 15.80 1.15 8.22
N ASP A 244 16.76 1.75 7.54
CA ASP A 244 18.19 1.47 7.74
C ASP A 244 19.03 2.72 7.52
N GLN A 245 19.50 3.32 8.60
CA GLN A 245 20.32 4.53 8.56
C GLN A 245 21.66 4.34 7.85
N SER A 246 22.19 3.13 7.79
CA SER A 246 23.46 2.88 7.11
C SER A 246 23.35 2.87 5.58
N ARG A 247 22.12 2.71 5.07
CA ARG A 247 21.85 2.57 3.63
C ARG A 247 20.92 3.65 3.08
N ASN A 248 20.34 4.47 3.97
CA ASN A 248 19.37 5.48 3.59
C ASN A 248 19.65 6.79 4.30
N ALA A 249 20.13 7.78 3.54
CA ALA A 249 20.46 9.10 4.05
C ALA A 249 19.23 9.84 4.61
N PHE A 250 18.03 9.60 4.07
CA PHE A 250 16.80 10.19 4.59
C PHE A 250 16.43 9.61 5.97
N ALA A 251 16.65 8.32 6.19
CA ALA A 251 16.50 7.70 7.51
C ALA A 251 17.48 8.28 8.53
N SER A 252 18.69 8.65 8.09
CA SER A 252 19.70 9.28 8.95
C SER A 252 19.29 10.70 9.36
N MET A 253 18.57 11.44 8.52
CA MET A 253 18.08 12.79 8.84
C MET A 253 17.04 12.81 9.98
N GLN A 254 16.37 11.68 10.24
CA GLN A 254 15.37 11.55 11.30
C GLN A 254 15.98 11.40 12.70
N SER A 255 17.27 11.10 12.79
CA SER A 255 17.93 10.92 14.08
C SER A 255 18.42 12.25 14.63
N ASN A 256 17.70 12.80 15.60
CA ASN A 256 18.17 13.95 16.41
C ASN A 256 19.27 13.57 17.43
N THR A 257 19.92 12.44 17.27
CA THR A 257 20.86 11.96 18.28
C THR A 257 22.29 12.15 17.83
N ASN A 258 23.06 12.87 18.61
CA ASN A 258 24.53 12.88 18.60
C ASN A 258 25.13 11.49 18.90
N THR A 259 24.41 10.41 18.60
CA THR A 259 24.87 9.06 18.85
C THR A 259 25.50 8.49 17.58
N THR A 260 26.67 7.89 17.74
CA THR A 260 27.37 7.11 16.71
C THR A 260 26.66 5.77 16.38
N LYS A 261 25.52 5.47 17.01
CA LYS A 261 24.78 4.21 16.83
C LYS A 261 23.92 4.29 15.57
N ILE A 262 24.16 3.40 14.64
CA ILE A 262 23.36 3.20 13.44
C ILE A 262 22.18 2.29 13.79
N TYR A 263 20.97 2.78 13.54
CA TYR A 263 19.74 2.02 13.77
C TYR A 263 19.25 1.37 12.47
N LYS A 264 18.76 0.14 12.60
CA LYS A 264 18.12 -0.63 11.54
C LYS A 264 16.88 -1.30 12.12
N ALA A 265 15.78 -1.26 11.37
CA ALA A 265 14.52 -1.82 11.84
C ALA A 265 13.70 -2.40 10.70
N ARG A 266 13.03 -3.52 10.96
CA ARG A 266 12.03 -4.11 10.08
C ARG A 266 10.65 -3.61 10.53
N VAL A 267 10.30 -2.38 10.18
CA VAL A 267 9.07 -1.72 10.64
C VAL A 267 7.90 -1.90 9.69
N ASP A 268 8.16 -1.99 8.39
CA ASP A 268 7.12 -2.32 7.40
C ASP A 268 6.90 -3.83 7.36
N ARG A 269 5.64 -4.24 7.33
CA ARG A 269 5.24 -5.65 7.43
C ARG A 269 4.12 -5.98 6.45
N VAL A 270 4.04 -7.27 6.13
CA VAL A 270 2.91 -7.88 5.45
C VAL A 270 2.47 -9.08 6.28
N PHE A 271 1.33 -8.95 6.94
CA PHE A 271 0.70 -10.05 7.68
C PHE A 271 -0.45 -10.60 6.85
N CYS A 272 -0.45 -11.89 6.63
CA CYS A 272 -1.42 -12.56 5.78
C CYS A 272 -2.16 -13.68 6.51
N LYS A 273 -3.46 -13.81 6.21
CA LYS A 273 -4.28 -14.98 6.49
C LYS A 273 -4.81 -15.47 5.15
N LEU A 274 -4.30 -16.60 4.68
CA LEU A 274 -4.52 -17.10 3.33
C LEU A 274 -5.00 -18.56 3.37
N SER A 275 -6.24 -18.80 2.95
CA SER A 275 -6.81 -20.14 2.82
C SER A 275 -6.61 -20.71 1.43
N ASP A 276 -6.70 -19.87 0.39
CA ASP A 276 -6.63 -20.29 -1.00
C ASP A 276 -5.32 -19.89 -1.69
N PHE A 277 -4.51 -19.05 -1.03
CA PHE A 277 -3.23 -18.58 -1.54
C PHE A 277 -2.09 -18.98 -0.61
N LYS A 278 -0.88 -18.88 -1.13
CA LYS A 278 0.39 -18.91 -0.37
C LYS A 278 1.29 -17.77 -0.79
N VAL A 279 2.15 -17.32 0.10
CA VAL A 279 3.22 -16.38 -0.24
C VAL A 279 4.24 -17.12 -1.09
N LYS A 280 4.55 -16.56 -2.26
CA LYS A 280 5.50 -17.12 -3.21
C LYS A 280 6.85 -16.44 -3.13
N GLU A 281 6.84 -15.11 -3.08
CA GLU A 281 8.03 -14.27 -3.09
C GLU A 281 7.77 -13.01 -2.26
N MET A 282 8.80 -12.53 -1.60
CA MET A 282 8.82 -11.22 -0.98
C MET A 282 10.23 -10.66 -0.98
N ARG A 283 10.39 -9.40 -1.36
CA ARG A 283 11.68 -8.72 -1.40
C ARG A 283 11.56 -7.25 -1.03
N ILE A 284 12.67 -6.70 -0.56
CA ILE A 284 12.83 -5.25 -0.32
C ILE A 284 13.08 -4.57 -1.66
N VAL A 285 12.46 -3.40 -1.86
CA VAL A 285 12.60 -2.58 -3.07
C VAL A 285 12.79 -1.11 -2.70
N GLY A 286 13.34 -0.30 -3.63
CA GLY A 286 13.61 1.10 -3.37
C GLY A 286 14.78 1.34 -2.42
N ASN A 287 15.63 0.33 -2.26
CA ASN A 287 16.86 0.36 -1.47
C ASN A 287 18.09 0.75 -2.30
N GLU A 288 17.88 1.09 -3.55
CA GLU A 288 18.86 1.62 -4.50
C GLU A 288 18.29 2.87 -5.16
N SER A 289 19.15 3.81 -5.51
CA SER A 289 18.74 5.00 -6.24
C SER A 289 18.23 4.62 -7.62
N THR A 290 17.12 5.24 -8.01
CA THR A 290 16.57 5.10 -9.36
C THR A 290 17.26 6.06 -10.32
N LYS A 291 16.78 6.17 -11.56
CA LYS A 291 17.29 7.14 -12.56
C LYS A 291 17.19 8.59 -12.07
N SER A 292 16.27 8.87 -11.15
CA SER A 292 16.14 10.19 -10.51
C SER A 292 17.30 10.53 -9.56
N GLY A 293 18.21 9.60 -9.27
CA GLY A 293 19.40 9.79 -8.44
C GLY A 293 19.10 9.88 -6.93
N VAL A 294 17.87 9.64 -6.51
CA VAL A 294 17.46 9.67 -5.10
C VAL A 294 16.71 8.40 -4.70
N LEU A 295 16.72 8.08 -3.41
CA LEU A 295 15.85 7.08 -2.84
C LEU A 295 14.41 7.64 -2.76
N PRO A 296 13.36 6.79 -2.88
CA PRO A 296 11.98 7.27 -2.87
C PRO A 296 11.48 7.73 -1.50
N SER A 297 12.06 7.25 -0.41
CA SER A 297 11.62 7.50 0.96
C SER A 297 12.78 7.28 1.94
N ASP A 298 12.57 7.61 3.22
CA ASP A 298 13.40 7.16 4.33
C ASP A 298 13.16 5.69 4.70
N HIS A 299 12.09 5.08 4.20
CA HIS A 299 11.84 3.64 4.21
C HIS A 299 12.21 2.98 2.88
N PHE A 300 12.36 1.66 2.93
CA PHE A 300 12.33 0.78 1.76
C PHE A 300 10.97 0.11 1.66
N GLY A 301 10.50 -0.15 0.43
CA GLY A 301 9.24 -0.84 0.19
C GLY A 301 9.37 -2.37 0.27
N LEU A 302 8.22 -3.03 0.38
CA LEU A 302 8.11 -4.48 0.33
C LEU A 302 7.24 -4.91 -0.86
N PHE A 303 7.85 -5.59 -1.81
CA PHE A 303 7.15 -6.21 -2.93
C PHE A 303 6.88 -7.67 -2.61
N THR A 304 5.61 -8.09 -2.72
CA THR A 304 5.14 -9.42 -2.34
C THR A 304 4.34 -10.05 -3.47
N ILE A 305 4.57 -11.31 -3.73
CA ILE A 305 3.79 -12.13 -4.67
C ILE A 305 3.10 -13.24 -3.87
N ILE A 306 1.78 -13.34 -4.01
CA ILE A 306 1.02 -14.49 -3.56
C ILE A 306 0.48 -15.26 -4.76
N GLU A 307 0.36 -16.58 -4.64
CA GLU A 307 -0.18 -17.43 -5.69
C GLU A 307 -1.25 -18.37 -5.16
N LEU A 308 -2.19 -18.79 -6.02
CA LEU A 308 -3.18 -19.81 -5.68
C LEU A 308 -2.47 -21.09 -5.27
N SER A 309 -2.86 -21.59 -4.12
CA SER A 309 -2.45 -22.91 -3.64
C SER A 309 -3.03 -23.99 -4.56
N SER A 310 -2.21 -24.92 -5.06
CA SER A 310 -2.74 -26.14 -5.66
C SER A 310 -3.57 -26.85 -4.61
N ARG A 311 -4.82 -27.21 -4.91
CA ARG A 311 -5.71 -27.97 -4.00
C ARG A 311 -5.04 -29.27 -3.58
N LYS A 312 -4.33 -29.27 -2.46
CA LYS A 312 -4.04 -30.47 -1.70
C LYS A 312 -5.02 -30.47 -0.53
N THR A 313 -5.72 -31.57 -0.36
CA THR A 313 -6.68 -31.87 0.72
C THR A 313 -6.17 -31.34 2.06
N GLN A 314 -6.75 -30.25 2.56
CA GLN A 314 -6.40 -29.77 3.90
C GLN A 314 -7.10 -30.64 4.94
N HIS A 315 -6.33 -31.39 5.71
CA HIS A 315 -6.80 -31.97 6.96
C HIS A 315 -7.28 -30.83 7.88
N LYS A 316 -8.53 -30.95 8.36
CA LYS A 316 -9.13 -30.09 9.39
C LYS A 316 -8.24 -30.10 10.63
N LYS A 317 -7.48 -29.03 10.86
CA LYS A 317 -6.90 -28.76 12.17
C LYS A 317 -7.84 -27.80 12.91
N THR A 318 -8.31 -28.24 14.06
CA THR A 318 -9.13 -27.47 15.00
C THR A 318 -8.41 -26.17 15.38
N SER A 319 -9.07 -25.05 15.20
CA SER A 319 -8.52 -23.72 15.48
C SER A 319 -8.63 -23.41 16.97
N ALA A 320 -7.51 -23.39 17.66
CA ALA A 320 -7.39 -22.65 18.91
C ALA A 320 -7.20 -21.16 18.56
N VAL A 321 -7.99 -20.28 19.18
CA VAL A 321 -7.82 -18.83 19.05
C VAL A 321 -6.61 -18.44 19.89
N THR A 322 -5.49 -18.17 19.24
CA THR A 322 -4.29 -17.62 19.90
C THR A 322 -4.36 -16.10 19.84
N GLU A 323 -4.20 -15.43 20.96
CA GLU A 323 -4.16 -13.98 21.03
C GLU A 323 -2.84 -13.42 20.47
N VAL A 324 -2.89 -12.22 19.90
CA VAL A 324 -1.69 -11.46 19.51
C VAL A 324 -1.06 -10.88 20.77
N PHE A 325 0.22 -11.13 20.98
CA PHE A 325 1.00 -10.48 22.04
C PHE A 325 2.48 -10.35 21.64
N PHE A 326 3.17 -9.45 22.31
CA PHE A 326 4.62 -9.35 22.19
C PHE A 326 5.29 -10.13 23.31
N LYS A 327 6.09 -11.11 22.93
CA LYS A 327 6.96 -11.78 23.91
C LYS A 327 8.04 -10.80 24.37
N ARG A 328 7.93 -10.32 25.59
CA ARG A 328 8.92 -9.44 26.20
C ARG A 328 10.16 -10.25 26.58
N SER A 329 11.35 -9.70 26.34
CA SER A 329 12.58 -10.29 26.86
C SER A 329 12.58 -10.23 28.38
N PRO A 330 12.99 -11.32 29.10
CA PRO A 330 12.95 -11.39 30.56
C PRO A 330 13.85 -10.37 31.30
N ASP A 331 14.71 -9.66 30.60
CA ASP A 331 15.86 -8.97 31.20
C ASP A 331 15.64 -7.50 31.62
N ARG A 332 14.40 -7.01 31.60
CA ARG A 332 14.15 -5.60 32.00
C ARG A 332 14.23 -5.31 33.50
N ARG A 333 14.17 -6.31 34.37
CA ARG A 333 14.24 -6.05 35.83
C ARG A 333 15.65 -5.78 36.36
N LYS A 334 16.70 -6.18 35.61
CA LYS A 334 18.10 -5.98 36.05
C LYS A 334 18.71 -4.62 35.65
N LEU A 335 18.12 -3.93 34.69
CA LEU A 335 18.67 -2.64 34.24
C LEU A 335 18.14 -1.42 34.97
N ILE A 336 17.03 -1.55 35.70
CA ILE A 336 16.45 -0.43 36.49
C ILE A 336 17.10 -0.33 37.87
N ASN A 337 17.57 -1.45 38.44
CA ASN A 337 18.17 -1.45 39.78
C ASN A 337 19.68 -1.11 39.82
N GLN A 338 20.34 -0.85 38.67
CA GLN A 338 21.75 -0.44 38.66
C GLN A 338 21.99 1.06 38.57
N ASN A 339 20.95 1.85 38.33
CA ASN A 339 21.07 3.31 38.23
C ASN A 339 20.64 4.06 39.51
N ASP A 340 20.03 3.37 40.48
CA ASP A 340 19.60 4.00 41.75
C ASP A 340 20.61 3.83 42.91
N GLU A 341 21.75 3.17 42.67
CA GLU A 341 22.83 3.02 43.68
C GLU A 341 24.06 3.92 43.41
N LYS A 342 23.99 4.88 42.48
CA LYS A 342 25.06 5.86 42.28
C LYS A 342 24.46 7.26 42.06
N SER A 343 23.96 7.83 43.12
CA SER A 343 23.82 9.29 43.29
C SER A 343 24.09 9.66 44.74
#